data_97e853963fb3d6be084ef5addcf95ef0
#
_entry.id   97e853963fb3d6be084ef5addcf95ef0
#
_cell.length_a   1.000
_cell.length_b   1.000
_cell.length_c   1.000
_cell.angle_alpha   90.00
_cell.angle_beta   90.00
_cell.angle_gamma   90.00
#
_symmetry.space_group_name_H-M   'P 1'
#
loop_
_entity.id
_entity.type
_entity.pdbx_description
1 polymer ?
#
loop_
_entity_poly.entity_id
_entity_poly.type
_entity_poly.pdbx_seq_one_letter_code
_entity_poly.pdbx_strand_id
1 'polypeptide(L)'
;HDQEVIAESEIMSIKEEDKVENKEQETGSTNYETDKKRAYRTLEADRRQVKRNQEMLAMGKGEKDRKWSVGLSAGNTPYSSSRSFGGMSRLNSRSLYATPINMGAVSESDEQTAYSQVLLNNRDRSSTTDVKHKMPVTVGLSIKWNITREWALETGMNYTMLSSELHSGSGSYIEEQQKLHYIGIPLKVHRSIWNNRWFSFYASAGGMVEKCVSGSMDAVYVNGNSNREVEHTSLKVNPLQWSVSAAAGAQVNFTKHLGLYAEPGIAYYFDDGSQIETIRKEHPFNFNLQFGLRFSFE
;
A
#
# COMPACT_ATOMS: atom_id res chain seq x y z
N HIS A 1 -12.60 -44.40 -5.70
CA HIS A 1 -12.92 -45.82 -5.77
C HIS A 1 -13.53 -46.18 -7.13
N ASP A 2 -14.39 -45.36 -7.71
CA ASP A 2 -15.10 -45.69 -8.97
C ASP A 2 -14.26 -45.48 -10.26
N GLN A 3 -13.16 -44.72 -10.20
CA GLN A 3 -12.27 -44.52 -11.36
C GLN A 3 -11.16 -45.58 -11.50
N GLU A 4 -10.81 -46.26 -10.42
CA GLU A 4 -9.85 -47.37 -10.45
C GLU A 4 -10.50 -48.67 -11.04
N VAL A 5 -11.75 -48.87 -10.75
CA VAL A 5 -12.52 -50.03 -11.23
C VAL A 5 -12.76 -49.99 -12.75
N ILE A 6 -12.94 -48.79 -13.31
CA ILE A 6 -13.13 -48.60 -14.76
C ILE A 6 -11.83 -48.88 -15.53
N ALA A 7 -10.68 -48.48 -14.99
CA ALA A 7 -9.39 -48.70 -15.61
C ALA A 7 -8.95 -50.18 -15.61
N GLU A 8 -9.33 -50.96 -14.58
CA GLU A 8 -9.07 -52.42 -14.54
C GLU A 8 -10.01 -53.21 -15.44
N SER A 9 -11.26 -52.79 -15.63
CA SER A 9 -12.19 -53.46 -16.53
C SER A 9 -11.83 -53.28 -18.00
N GLU A 10 -11.29 -52.12 -18.41
CA GLU A 10 -10.80 -51.91 -19.78
C GLU A 10 -9.49 -52.67 -20.05
N ILE A 11 -8.63 -52.87 -19.07
CA ILE A 11 -7.40 -53.67 -19.23
C ILE A 11 -7.71 -55.17 -19.33
N MET A 12 -8.78 -55.67 -18.70
CA MET A 12 -9.21 -57.06 -18.87
C MET A 12 -9.88 -57.32 -20.20
N SER A 13 -10.67 -56.38 -20.74
CA SER A 13 -11.29 -56.57 -22.07
C SER A 13 -10.26 -56.62 -23.20
N ILE A 14 -9.18 -55.86 -23.11
CA ILE A 14 -8.08 -55.87 -24.08
C ILE A 14 -7.26 -57.20 -24.02
N LYS A 15 -7.21 -57.88 -22.86
CA LYS A 15 -6.51 -59.16 -22.71
C LYS A 15 -7.31 -60.37 -23.21
N GLU A 16 -8.63 -60.29 -23.29
CA GLU A 16 -9.46 -61.38 -23.82
C GLU A 16 -9.55 -61.36 -25.33
N GLU A 17 -9.49 -60.19 -25.98
CA GLU A 17 -9.46 -60.10 -27.46
C GLU A 17 -8.15 -60.63 -28.07
N ASP A 18 -7.01 -60.55 -27.37
CA ASP A 18 -5.72 -61.06 -27.86
C ASP A 18 -5.62 -62.62 -27.87
N LYS A 19 -6.65 -63.32 -27.38
CA LYS A 19 -6.63 -64.82 -27.31
C LYS A 19 -7.42 -65.55 -28.39
N VAL A 20 -8.19 -64.84 -29.22
CA VAL A 20 -9.09 -65.39 -30.22
C VAL A 20 -8.56 -65.25 -31.64
N GLU A 21 -7.55 -64.41 -31.91
CA GLU A 21 -7.14 -64.09 -33.26
C GLU A 21 -5.71 -64.58 -33.63
N ASN A 22 -5.36 -65.81 -33.26
CA ASN A 22 -4.10 -66.42 -33.68
C ASN A 22 -4.33 -67.65 -34.57
N LYS A 23 -5.06 -67.46 -35.67
CA LYS A 23 -5.02 -68.34 -36.87
C LYS A 23 -5.36 -67.53 -38.11
N GLU A 24 -4.38 -67.41 -38.96
CA GLU A 24 -4.39 -67.01 -40.37
C GLU A 24 -3.79 -65.65 -40.71
N GLN A 25 -2.66 -65.78 -41.35
CA GLN A 25 -2.01 -65.02 -42.42
C GLN A 25 -0.74 -64.23 -42.08
N GLU A 26 0.38 -64.93 -42.41
CA GLU A 26 1.64 -64.30 -42.79
C GLU A 26 1.43 -63.50 -44.09
N THR A 27 1.40 -62.18 -43.94
CA THR A 27 1.87 -61.10 -44.85
C THR A 27 1.39 -59.75 -44.37
N GLY A 28 2.20 -59.06 -43.56
CA GLY A 28 1.88 -57.71 -43.06
C GLY A 28 2.63 -57.32 -41.79
N SER A 29 3.68 -58.08 -41.45
CA SER A 29 4.29 -58.06 -40.10
C SER A 29 5.14 -56.84 -39.75
N THR A 30 5.29 -55.82 -40.61
CA THR A 30 6.16 -54.64 -40.29
C THR A 30 5.43 -53.42 -39.89
N ASN A 31 4.14 -53.27 -40.19
CA ASN A 31 3.38 -52.03 -39.74
C ASN A 31 2.69 -52.21 -38.39
N TYR A 32 2.30 -53.42 -38.02
CA TYR A 32 1.55 -53.70 -36.80
C TYR A 32 2.40 -53.57 -35.52
N GLU A 33 3.68 -53.93 -35.57
CA GLU A 33 4.61 -53.77 -34.44
C GLU A 33 5.02 -52.30 -34.22
N THR A 34 5.10 -51.52 -35.29
CA THR A 34 5.41 -50.06 -35.17
C THR A 34 4.24 -49.27 -34.61
N ASP A 35 3.00 -49.63 -34.93
CA ASP A 35 1.81 -48.98 -34.40
C ASP A 35 1.53 -49.41 -32.95
N LYS A 36 1.75 -50.66 -32.57
CA LYS A 36 1.75 -51.10 -31.17
C LYS A 36 2.82 -50.36 -30.35
N LYS A 37 4.03 -50.25 -30.82
CA LYS A 37 5.09 -49.49 -30.12
C LYS A 37 4.80 -47.98 -30.03
N ARG A 38 4.13 -47.39 -31.01
CA ARG A 38 3.64 -46.01 -30.94
C ARG A 38 2.52 -45.84 -29.89
N ALA A 39 1.53 -46.73 -29.88
CA ALA A 39 0.43 -46.73 -28.93
C ALA A 39 0.92 -46.90 -27.47
N TYR A 40 1.88 -47.82 -27.25
CA TYR A 40 2.50 -47.97 -25.91
C TYR A 40 3.29 -46.72 -25.48
N ARG A 41 4.01 -46.05 -26.39
CA ARG A 41 4.73 -44.81 -26.08
C ARG A 41 3.79 -43.64 -25.76
N THR A 42 2.67 -43.51 -26.43
CA THR A 42 1.65 -42.49 -26.14
C THR A 42 0.98 -42.78 -24.80
N LEU A 43 0.59 -44.01 -24.51
CA LEU A 43 0.03 -44.40 -23.21
C LEU A 43 0.99 -44.20 -22.03
N GLU A 44 2.28 -44.49 -22.21
CA GLU A 44 3.28 -44.19 -21.20
C GLU A 44 3.50 -42.66 -21.02
N ALA A 45 3.48 -41.91 -22.11
CA ALA A 45 3.58 -40.46 -22.05
C ALA A 45 2.38 -39.84 -21.33
N ASP A 46 1.17 -40.29 -21.63
CA ASP A 46 -0.07 -39.87 -20.98
C ASP A 46 -0.10 -40.25 -19.50
N ARG A 47 0.32 -41.47 -19.14
CA ARG A 47 0.49 -41.88 -17.73
C ARG A 47 1.48 -41.00 -16.98
N ARG A 48 2.61 -40.66 -17.60
CA ARG A 48 3.60 -39.77 -17.01
C ARG A 48 3.06 -38.33 -16.85
N GLN A 49 2.19 -37.90 -17.77
CA GLN A 49 1.56 -36.59 -17.72
C GLN A 49 0.46 -36.56 -16.66
N VAL A 50 -0.38 -37.58 -16.55
CA VAL A 50 -1.38 -37.70 -15.50
C VAL A 50 -0.72 -37.80 -14.12
N LYS A 51 0.37 -38.58 -13.99
CA LYS A 51 1.11 -38.70 -12.74
C LYS A 51 1.76 -37.33 -12.33
N ARG A 52 2.34 -36.60 -13.29
CA ARG A 52 2.84 -35.23 -13.04
C ARG A 52 1.73 -34.27 -12.64
N ASN A 53 0.57 -34.35 -13.29
CA ASN A 53 -0.58 -33.52 -12.94
C ASN A 53 -1.13 -33.90 -11.56
N GLN A 54 -1.19 -35.16 -11.19
CA GLN A 54 -1.55 -35.64 -9.87
C GLN A 54 -0.54 -35.23 -8.81
N GLU A 55 0.77 -35.29 -9.11
CA GLU A 55 1.82 -34.79 -8.21
C GLU A 55 1.76 -33.29 -8.04
N MET A 56 1.49 -32.53 -9.11
CA MET A 56 1.26 -31.07 -9.00
C MET A 56 -0.02 -30.73 -8.21
N LEU A 57 -1.10 -31.47 -8.39
CA LEU A 57 -2.33 -31.33 -7.61
C LEU A 57 -2.14 -31.77 -6.13
N ALA A 58 -1.32 -32.81 -5.90
CA ALA A 58 -0.97 -33.24 -4.54
C ALA A 58 -0.02 -32.27 -3.84
N MET A 59 0.93 -31.67 -4.58
CA MET A 59 1.76 -30.58 -4.04
C MET A 59 0.93 -29.34 -3.71
N GLY A 60 -0.17 -29.08 -4.44
CA GLY A 60 -1.13 -28.01 -4.10
C GLY A 60 -2.08 -28.36 -2.93
N LYS A 61 -2.24 -29.62 -2.59
CA LYS A 61 -3.13 -30.09 -1.52
C LYS A 61 -2.45 -30.26 -0.16
N GLY A 62 -1.12 -30.15 -0.09
CA GLY A 62 -0.34 -30.54 1.12
C GLY A 62 0.11 -29.41 2.03
N GLU A 63 -0.09 -28.15 1.69
CA GLU A 63 0.25 -27.05 2.57
C GLU A 63 -1.00 -26.64 3.36
N LYS A 64 -1.00 -26.93 4.67
CA LYS A 64 -2.04 -26.38 5.56
C LYS A 64 -2.12 -24.89 5.34
N ASP A 65 -3.29 -24.41 4.93
CA ASP A 65 -3.54 -22.99 4.67
C ASP A 65 -3.30 -22.22 5.98
N ARG A 66 -2.25 -21.41 5.99
CA ARG A 66 -1.93 -20.54 7.15
C ARG A 66 -3.05 -19.55 7.32
N LYS A 67 -3.75 -19.64 8.43
CA LYS A 67 -4.92 -18.81 8.69
C LYS A 67 -4.56 -17.39 9.07
N TRP A 68 -3.44 -17.19 9.76
CA TRP A 68 -3.05 -15.90 10.31
C TRP A 68 -1.65 -15.47 9.89
N SER A 69 -1.47 -14.18 9.72
CA SER A 69 -0.14 -13.60 9.58
C SER A 69 -0.08 -12.22 10.24
N VAL A 70 1.07 -11.90 10.79
CA VAL A 70 1.40 -10.60 11.37
C VAL A 70 2.40 -9.91 10.47
N GLY A 71 2.15 -8.64 10.17
CA GLY A 71 2.99 -7.81 9.33
C GLY A 71 3.58 -6.62 10.09
N LEU A 72 4.84 -6.33 9.80
CA LEU A 72 5.48 -5.06 10.14
C LEU A 72 5.76 -4.34 8.83
N SER A 73 5.35 -3.08 8.72
CA SER A 73 5.49 -2.30 7.51
C SER A 73 6.10 -0.94 7.74
N ALA A 74 6.80 -0.47 6.74
CA ALA A 74 7.20 0.91 6.58
C ALA A 74 6.78 1.37 5.18
N GLY A 75 6.23 2.56 5.09
CA GLY A 75 5.76 3.11 3.83
C GLY A 75 5.97 4.61 3.76
N ASN A 76 5.95 5.09 2.54
CA ASN A 76 5.94 6.51 2.27
C ASN A 76 5.00 6.81 1.10
N THR A 77 4.59 8.06 1.03
CA THR A 77 4.08 8.64 -0.20
C THR A 77 5.29 9.29 -0.85
N PRO A 78 5.87 8.71 -1.93
CA PRO A 78 7.09 9.22 -2.55
C PRO A 78 6.80 10.51 -3.35
N TYR A 79 6.15 11.43 -2.70
CA TYR A 79 5.72 12.70 -3.24
C TYR A 79 5.92 13.80 -2.18
N SER A 80 6.63 14.84 -2.55
CA SER A 80 6.71 16.10 -1.83
C SER A 80 6.19 17.19 -2.73
N SER A 81 5.43 18.14 -2.21
CA SER A 81 4.98 19.29 -2.99
C SER A 81 5.71 20.54 -2.56
N SER A 82 5.93 21.43 -3.51
CA SER A 82 6.40 22.79 -3.29
C SER A 82 5.55 23.73 -4.11
N ARG A 83 4.94 24.69 -3.44
CA ARG A 83 4.03 25.68 -4.03
C ARG A 83 4.44 27.07 -3.63
N SER A 84 4.47 27.97 -4.59
CA SER A 84 4.75 29.39 -4.38
C SER A 84 3.61 30.23 -4.91
N PHE A 85 3.20 31.23 -4.14
CA PHE A 85 2.17 32.20 -4.56
C PHE A 85 2.44 33.58 -3.99
N GLY A 86 1.88 34.62 -4.63
CA GLY A 86 2.01 36.00 -4.22
C GLY A 86 1.21 36.31 -2.95
N GLY A 87 1.76 37.15 -2.09
CA GLY A 87 1.16 37.55 -0.82
C GLY A 87 1.69 36.78 0.37
N MET A 88 1.19 37.12 1.58
CA MET A 88 1.60 36.50 2.84
C MET A 88 0.52 35.55 3.35
N SER A 89 0.91 34.40 3.87
CA SER A 89 0.02 33.39 4.44
C SER A 89 0.66 32.61 5.59
N ARG A 90 -0.16 31.80 6.30
CA ARG A 90 0.25 30.92 7.40
C ARG A 90 -0.32 29.51 7.19
N LEU A 91 0.35 28.48 7.71
CA LEU A 91 -0.07 27.07 7.60
C LEU A 91 -1.39 26.75 8.33
N ASN A 92 -1.74 27.51 9.36
CA ASN A 92 -2.97 27.35 10.12
C ASN A 92 -4.11 28.31 9.69
N SER A 93 -3.97 28.96 8.55
CA SER A 93 -5.04 29.80 8.02
C SER A 93 -5.98 28.99 7.14
N ARG A 94 -7.28 29.31 7.19
CA ARG A 94 -8.37 28.62 6.45
C ARG A 94 -8.21 28.67 4.92
N SER A 95 -7.28 29.48 4.45
CA SER A 95 -6.93 29.61 3.03
C SER A 95 -5.47 30.02 2.93
N LEU A 96 -4.69 29.30 2.16
CA LEU A 96 -3.32 29.68 1.76
C LEU A 96 -3.29 30.85 0.77
N TYR A 97 -4.42 31.52 0.54
CA TYR A 97 -4.46 32.72 -0.29
C TYR A 97 -4.17 33.95 0.56
N ALA A 98 -3.47 34.91 -0.04
CA ALA A 98 -3.14 36.18 0.55
C ALA A 98 -4.36 36.83 1.23
N THR A 99 -4.29 36.96 2.53
CA THR A 99 -5.30 37.73 3.28
C THR A 99 -4.96 39.21 3.16
N PRO A 100 -5.89 40.08 2.71
CA PRO A 100 -5.65 41.49 2.76
C PRO A 100 -5.43 41.90 4.22
N ILE A 101 -4.39 42.70 4.47
CA ILE A 101 -4.01 43.16 5.79
C ILE A 101 -5.15 44.00 6.38
N ASN A 102 -5.94 43.42 7.27
CA ASN A 102 -7.01 44.12 7.97
C ASN A 102 -6.49 44.66 9.29
N MET A 103 -6.17 45.97 9.30
CA MET A 103 -5.58 46.65 10.43
C MET A 103 -6.51 46.76 11.67
N GLY A 104 -7.78 46.35 11.56
CA GLY A 104 -8.76 46.48 12.65
C GLY A 104 -8.81 45.34 13.66
N ALA A 105 -8.01 44.27 13.47
CA ALA A 105 -8.07 43.08 14.30
C ALA A 105 -6.78 42.80 15.11
N VAL A 106 -5.96 43.80 15.35
CA VAL A 106 -4.72 43.65 16.15
C VAL A 106 -5.09 43.67 17.64
N SER A 107 -5.08 42.48 18.27
CA SER A 107 -5.23 42.31 19.71
C SER A 107 -3.84 42.32 20.38
N GLU A 108 -3.77 42.82 21.61
CA GLU A 108 -2.54 43.12 22.35
C GLU A 108 -1.76 41.89 22.90
N SER A 109 -1.84 40.73 22.30
CA SER A 109 -0.96 39.60 22.67
C SER A 109 0.40 39.70 21.97
N ASP A 110 1.48 39.37 22.65
CA ASP A 110 2.86 39.46 22.10
C ASP A 110 3.05 38.71 20.81
N GLU A 111 2.39 37.56 20.63
CA GLU A 111 2.39 36.74 19.40
C GLU A 111 1.80 37.50 18.21
N GLN A 112 0.71 38.24 18.43
CA GLN A 112 0.08 39.04 17.38
C GLN A 112 0.92 40.27 17.03
N THR A 113 1.74 40.72 17.93
CA THR A 113 2.62 41.88 17.72
C THR A 113 3.71 41.56 16.72
N ALA A 114 4.43 40.42 16.86
CA ALA A 114 5.50 40.03 15.95
C ALA A 114 4.96 39.76 14.53
N TYR A 115 3.85 39.04 14.42
CA TYR A 115 3.18 38.81 13.16
C TYR A 115 2.72 40.08 12.48
N SER A 116 2.10 40.99 13.24
CA SER A 116 1.62 42.29 12.73
C SER A 116 2.75 43.15 12.21
N GLN A 117 3.90 43.17 12.90
CA GLN A 117 5.09 43.89 12.45
C GLN A 117 5.64 43.34 11.13
N VAL A 118 5.71 42.00 10.97
CA VAL A 118 6.14 41.40 9.71
C VAL A 118 5.17 41.75 8.58
N LEU A 119 3.86 41.74 8.83
CA LEU A 119 2.85 42.16 7.85
C LEU A 119 3.02 43.66 7.46
N LEU A 120 3.17 44.54 8.43
CA LEU A 120 3.36 45.96 8.16
C LEU A 120 4.61 46.25 7.33
N ASN A 121 5.71 45.54 7.61
CA ASN A 121 6.96 45.69 6.89
C ASN A 121 6.91 45.16 5.45
N ASN A 122 5.96 44.29 5.14
CA ASN A 122 5.73 43.75 3.80
C ASN A 122 4.55 44.41 3.07
N ARG A 123 3.86 45.39 3.68
CA ARG A 123 2.66 46.02 3.13
C ARG A 123 2.87 46.59 1.74
N ASP A 124 4.00 47.29 1.53
CA ASP A 124 4.32 48.02 0.31
C ASP A 124 5.37 47.23 -0.57
N ARG A 125 5.62 45.97 -0.22
CA ARG A 125 6.56 45.11 -0.92
C ARG A 125 5.86 43.94 -1.58
N SER A 126 6.39 43.50 -2.73
CA SER A 126 5.98 42.25 -3.30
C SER A 126 6.46 41.10 -2.43
N SER A 127 5.55 40.44 -1.74
CA SER A 127 5.83 39.29 -0.89
C SER A 127 5.40 38.01 -1.58
N THR A 128 6.11 36.92 -1.31
CA THR A 128 5.78 35.58 -1.76
C THR A 128 5.66 34.63 -0.56
N THR A 129 4.80 33.65 -0.69
CA THR A 129 4.69 32.56 0.26
C THR A 129 5.07 31.26 -0.45
N ASP A 130 6.05 30.60 0.10
CA ASP A 130 6.52 29.28 -0.34
C ASP A 130 6.10 28.22 0.68
N VAL A 131 5.32 27.25 0.25
CA VAL A 131 4.88 26.12 1.08
C VAL A 131 5.53 24.86 0.54
N LYS A 132 6.17 24.11 1.43
CA LYS A 132 6.81 22.85 1.12
C LYS A 132 6.31 21.75 2.04
N HIS A 133 5.59 20.79 1.47
CA HIS A 133 5.21 19.57 2.17
C HIS A 133 6.27 18.49 1.99
N LYS A 134 6.81 17.98 3.10
CA LYS A 134 7.77 16.88 3.08
C LYS A 134 7.03 15.56 2.86
N MET A 135 7.76 14.60 2.37
CA MET A 135 7.27 13.24 2.14
C MET A 135 6.76 12.62 3.45
N PRO A 136 5.49 12.18 3.51
CA PRO A 136 4.95 11.47 4.66
C PRO A 136 5.68 10.16 4.92
N VAL A 137 5.86 9.83 6.19
CA VAL A 137 6.44 8.55 6.63
C VAL A 137 5.43 7.81 7.47
N THR A 138 5.15 6.56 7.12
CA THR A 138 4.21 5.69 7.83
C THR A 138 4.92 4.42 8.27
N VAL A 139 4.70 4.00 9.51
CA VAL A 139 5.06 2.68 10.03
C VAL A 139 3.81 1.99 10.55
N GLY A 140 3.71 0.68 10.37
CA GLY A 140 2.50 -0.05 10.71
C GLY A 140 2.73 -1.47 11.17
N LEU A 141 1.82 -1.91 12.04
CA LEU A 141 1.64 -3.30 12.44
C LEU A 141 0.32 -3.79 11.89
N SER A 142 0.28 -4.96 11.30
CA SER A 142 -0.94 -5.53 10.74
C SER A 142 -1.14 -6.98 11.12
N ILE A 143 -2.40 -7.39 11.17
CA ILE A 143 -2.85 -8.76 11.32
C ILE A 143 -3.70 -9.08 10.11
N LYS A 144 -3.31 -10.11 9.37
CA LYS A 144 -4.01 -10.59 8.19
C LYS A 144 -4.61 -11.96 8.48
N TRP A 145 -5.89 -12.11 8.23
CA TRP A 145 -6.64 -13.34 8.34
C TRP A 145 -7.03 -13.85 6.95
N ASN A 146 -6.54 -15.02 6.58
CA ASN A 146 -6.89 -15.69 5.34
C ASN A 146 -8.22 -16.41 5.51
N ILE A 147 -9.29 -15.87 4.92
CA ILE A 147 -10.65 -16.43 4.99
C ILE A 147 -10.75 -17.62 4.03
N THR A 148 -10.21 -17.46 2.84
CA THR A 148 -10.12 -18.51 1.82
C THR A 148 -8.70 -18.53 1.23
N ARG A 149 -8.44 -19.43 0.26
CA ARG A 149 -7.17 -19.43 -0.47
C ARG A 149 -6.92 -18.18 -1.30
N GLU A 150 -8.00 -17.51 -1.70
CA GLU A 150 -7.93 -16.32 -2.55
C GLU A 150 -8.15 -15.04 -1.77
N TRP A 151 -8.93 -15.07 -0.70
CA TRP A 151 -9.37 -13.88 0.02
C TRP A 151 -8.85 -13.81 1.44
N ALA A 152 -8.35 -12.65 1.81
CA ALA A 152 -7.94 -12.36 3.17
C ALA A 152 -8.39 -10.97 3.60
N LEU A 153 -8.58 -10.81 4.90
CA LEU A 153 -8.87 -9.54 5.56
C LEU A 153 -7.64 -9.13 6.37
N GLU A 154 -7.25 -7.87 6.25
CA GLU A 154 -6.13 -7.31 7.01
C GLU A 154 -6.58 -6.06 7.76
N THR A 155 -6.23 -5.98 9.03
CA THR A 155 -6.40 -4.80 9.87
C THR A 155 -5.13 -4.58 10.68
N GLY A 156 -5.04 -3.44 11.38
CA GLY A 156 -3.83 -3.15 12.14
C GLY A 156 -3.84 -1.77 12.75
N MET A 157 -2.64 -1.27 13.00
CA MET A 157 -2.39 0.08 13.49
C MET A 157 -1.25 0.71 12.70
N ASN A 158 -1.48 1.90 12.19
CA ASN A 158 -0.48 2.70 11.48
C ASN A 158 -0.18 3.97 12.28
N TYR A 159 1.09 4.34 12.29
CA TYR A 159 1.54 5.65 12.73
C TYR A 159 2.10 6.39 11.54
N THR A 160 1.60 7.62 11.31
CA THR A 160 2.00 8.47 10.18
C THR A 160 2.46 9.83 10.69
N MET A 161 3.62 10.27 10.20
CA MET A 161 4.15 11.61 10.44
C MET A 161 4.06 12.45 9.17
N LEU A 162 3.39 13.60 9.28
CA LEU A 162 3.33 14.63 8.25
C LEU A 162 4.18 15.82 8.69
N SER A 163 4.94 16.40 7.76
CA SER A 163 5.74 17.60 8.02
C SER A 163 5.58 18.59 6.87
N SER A 164 5.38 19.85 7.23
CA SER A 164 5.23 20.96 6.29
C SER A 164 6.06 22.15 6.74
N GLU A 165 6.61 22.88 5.77
CA GLU A 165 7.38 24.10 5.98
C GLU A 165 6.75 25.22 5.17
N LEU A 166 6.70 26.41 5.74
CA LEU A 166 6.25 27.62 5.08
C LEU A 166 7.26 28.73 5.29
N HIS A 167 7.56 29.45 4.21
CA HIS A 167 8.30 30.70 4.25
C HIS A 167 7.45 31.77 3.58
N SER A 168 7.16 32.87 4.30
CA SER A 168 6.26 33.92 3.84
C SER A 168 6.81 35.29 4.12
N GLY A 169 7.00 36.09 3.09
CA GLY A 169 7.52 37.47 3.19
C GLY A 169 8.76 37.70 2.31
N SER A 170 9.37 38.86 2.42
CA SER A 170 10.58 39.25 1.70
C SER A 170 11.69 39.75 2.61
N GLY A 171 11.74 41.04 2.97
CA GLY A 171 12.75 41.60 3.87
C GLY A 171 12.48 41.31 5.36
N SER A 172 11.21 41.26 5.75
CA SER A 172 10.71 40.67 6.98
C SER A 172 9.89 39.45 6.59
N TYR A 173 10.05 38.32 7.29
CA TYR A 173 9.42 37.07 6.89
C TYR A 173 9.03 36.21 8.09
N ILE A 174 8.18 35.22 7.78
CA ILE A 174 7.73 34.19 8.72
C ILE A 174 8.21 32.86 8.18
N GLU A 175 8.83 32.08 9.04
CA GLU A 175 9.11 30.66 8.80
C GLU A 175 8.27 29.82 9.75
N GLU A 176 7.42 28.96 9.19
CA GLU A 176 6.64 28.01 9.97
C GLU A 176 7.05 26.57 9.64
N GLN A 177 7.25 25.78 10.68
CA GLN A 177 7.46 24.34 10.59
C GLN A 177 6.38 23.62 11.36
N GLN A 178 5.61 22.80 10.64
CA GLN A 178 4.51 22.01 11.18
C GLN A 178 4.87 20.54 11.18
N LYS A 179 4.57 19.84 12.29
CA LYS A 179 4.66 18.40 12.42
C LYS A 179 3.36 17.86 12.99
N LEU A 180 2.77 16.87 12.31
CA LEU A 180 1.54 16.23 12.73
C LEU A 180 1.75 14.72 12.80
N HIS A 181 1.25 14.13 13.89
CA HIS A 181 1.37 12.71 14.20
C HIS A 181 -0.01 12.07 14.21
N TYR A 182 -0.23 11.11 13.34
CA TYR A 182 -1.49 10.40 13.21
C TYR A 182 -1.36 8.95 13.64
N ILE A 183 -2.40 8.43 14.28
CA ILE A 183 -2.61 6.99 14.50
C ILE A 183 -3.84 6.60 13.69
N GLY A 184 -3.71 5.54 12.90
CA GLY A 184 -4.75 5.05 12.01
C GLY A 184 -5.02 3.57 12.16
N ILE A 185 -6.26 3.18 11.87
CA ILE A 185 -6.71 1.80 11.81
C ILE A 185 -7.13 1.51 10.36
N PRO A 186 -6.33 0.73 9.60
CA PRO A 186 -6.69 0.28 8.28
C PRO A 186 -7.62 -0.94 8.35
N LEU A 187 -8.47 -1.08 7.33
CA LEU A 187 -9.23 -2.29 7.04
C LEU A 187 -9.12 -2.56 5.55
N LYS A 188 -8.40 -3.62 5.18
CA LYS A 188 -8.09 -3.98 3.79
C LYS A 188 -8.56 -5.39 3.47
N VAL A 189 -9.10 -5.57 2.28
CA VAL A 189 -9.38 -6.87 1.68
C VAL A 189 -8.28 -7.18 0.67
N HIS A 190 -7.73 -8.37 0.73
CA HIS A 190 -6.70 -8.87 -0.19
C HIS A 190 -7.27 -9.98 -1.04
N ARG A 191 -6.97 -9.95 -2.33
CA ARG A 191 -7.21 -11.05 -3.26
C ARG A 191 -5.89 -11.57 -3.79
N SER A 192 -5.61 -12.83 -3.51
CA SER A 192 -4.46 -13.54 -4.08
C SER A 192 -4.72 -13.80 -5.57
N ILE A 193 -3.81 -13.33 -6.43
CA ILE A 193 -3.88 -13.51 -7.88
C ILE A 193 -3.06 -14.74 -8.28
N TRP A 194 -1.87 -14.84 -7.73
CA TRP A 194 -0.96 -15.95 -7.99
C TRP A 194 -0.12 -16.22 -6.75
N ASN A 195 -0.03 -17.48 -6.37
CA ASN A 195 0.70 -17.91 -5.19
C ASN A 195 1.53 -19.14 -5.50
N ASN A 196 2.83 -19.04 -5.28
CA ASN A 196 3.79 -20.11 -5.38
C ASN A 196 4.60 -20.20 -4.08
N ARG A 197 5.39 -21.25 -3.90
CA ARG A 197 6.23 -21.45 -2.72
C ARG A 197 7.14 -20.25 -2.39
N TRP A 198 7.66 -19.56 -3.42
CA TRP A 198 8.63 -18.48 -3.28
C TRP A 198 8.03 -17.09 -3.47
N PHE A 199 7.00 -16.96 -4.28
CA PHE A 199 6.41 -15.68 -4.69
C PHE A 199 4.90 -15.71 -4.56
N SER A 200 4.34 -14.59 -4.12
CA SER A 200 2.89 -14.36 -4.10
C SER A 200 2.60 -12.98 -4.70
N PHE A 201 1.63 -12.92 -5.60
CA PHE A 201 1.09 -11.67 -6.12
C PHE A 201 -0.37 -11.53 -5.69
N TYR A 202 -0.72 -10.34 -5.25
CA TYR A 202 -2.07 -10.05 -4.75
C TYR A 202 -2.48 -8.62 -5.07
N ALA A 203 -3.76 -8.38 -5.09
CA ALA A 203 -4.35 -7.04 -5.08
C ALA A 203 -4.97 -6.79 -3.71
N SER A 204 -4.94 -5.55 -3.25
CA SER A 204 -5.58 -5.11 -2.02
C SER A 204 -6.41 -3.85 -2.25
N ALA A 205 -7.51 -3.73 -1.51
CA ALA A 205 -8.31 -2.52 -1.48
C ALA A 205 -8.91 -2.36 -0.08
N GLY A 206 -9.09 -1.13 0.38
CA GLY A 206 -9.64 -0.90 1.70
C GLY A 206 -9.78 0.55 2.06
N GLY A 207 -10.15 0.79 3.32
CA GLY A 207 -10.24 2.10 3.93
C GLY A 207 -9.35 2.20 5.16
N MET A 208 -9.11 3.42 5.59
CA MET A 208 -8.40 3.72 6.82
C MET A 208 -9.03 4.93 7.48
N VAL A 209 -9.14 4.88 8.80
CA VAL A 209 -9.48 6.02 9.63
C VAL A 209 -8.28 6.38 10.49
N GLU A 210 -7.91 7.65 10.49
CA GLU A 210 -6.76 8.16 11.24
C GLU A 210 -7.20 9.31 12.14
N LYS A 211 -6.54 9.42 13.29
CA LYS A 211 -6.71 10.55 14.22
C LYS A 211 -5.35 11.19 14.48
N CYS A 212 -5.31 12.51 14.40
CA CYS A 212 -4.17 13.28 14.88
C CYS A 212 -4.09 13.18 16.40
N VAL A 213 -2.97 12.69 16.90
CA VAL A 213 -2.73 12.51 18.34
C VAL A 213 -1.81 13.58 18.90
N SER A 214 -0.98 14.18 18.05
CA SER A 214 -0.09 15.27 18.42
C SER A 214 0.19 16.13 17.20
N GLY A 215 0.22 17.43 17.41
CA GLY A 215 0.62 18.41 16.41
C GLY A 215 1.44 19.51 17.06
N SER A 216 2.50 19.94 16.41
CA SER A 216 3.31 21.09 16.79
C SER A 216 3.54 21.99 15.59
N MET A 217 3.62 23.26 15.87
CA MET A 217 4.01 24.29 14.92
C MET A 217 5.02 25.22 15.58
N ASP A 218 6.14 25.35 14.94
CA ASP A 218 7.21 26.28 15.31
C ASP A 218 7.17 27.43 14.30
N ALA A 219 6.90 28.63 14.76
CA ALA A 219 6.89 29.84 13.96
C ALA A 219 8.06 30.74 14.35
N VAL A 220 8.79 31.21 13.37
CA VAL A 220 9.91 32.14 13.52
C VAL A 220 9.56 33.44 12.78
N TYR A 221 9.46 34.51 13.49
CA TYR A 221 9.23 35.85 12.95
C TYR A 221 10.56 36.58 12.85
N VAL A 222 10.91 37.05 11.66
CA VAL A 222 12.14 37.78 11.40
C VAL A 222 11.78 39.19 10.96
N ASN A 223 12.13 40.17 11.78
CA ASN A 223 11.82 41.56 11.56
C ASN A 223 13.08 42.37 11.23
N GLY A 224 13.39 42.51 9.93
CA GLY A 224 14.62 43.13 9.48
C GLY A 224 15.87 42.39 9.97
N ASN A 225 16.99 43.10 10.19
CA ASN A 225 18.27 42.47 10.53
C ASN A 225 18.47 42.10 12.02
N SER A 226 17.53 42.38 12.92
CA SER A 226 17.86 42.41 14.37
C SER A 226 16.90 41.68 15.29
N ASN A 227 15.64 41.47 14.94
CA ASN A 227 14.66 40.87 15.84
C ASN A 227 14.19 39.53 15.27
N ARG A 228 14.52 38.45 15.99
CA ARG A 228 14.02 37.09 15.73
C ARG A 228 13.22 36.65 16.96
N GLU A 229 11.96 36.37 16.74
CA GLU A 229 11.06 35.85 17.75
C GLU A 229 10.63 34.45 17.36
N VAL A 230 10.61 33.52 18.32
CA VAL A 230 10.28 32.08 18.07
C VAL A 230 9.07 31.75 18.92
N GLU A 231 8.04 31.27 18.28
CA GLU A 231 6.79 30.84 18.91
C GLU A 231 6.63 29.32 18.72
N HIS A 232 6.30 28.62 19.81
CA HIS A 232 5.98 27.21 19.80
C HIS A 232 4.51 26.99 20.13
N THR A 233 3.74 26.48 19.18
CA THR A 233 2.31 26.25 19.34
C THR A 233 1.95 24.80 19.23
N SER A 234 1.14 24.30 20.17
CA SER A 234 0.55 22.94 20.05
C SER A 234 -0.70 23.00 19.18
N LEU A 235 -0.72 22.18 18.14
CA LEU A 235 -1.85 22.08 17.21
C LEU A 235 -2.78 20.94 17.60
N LYS A 236 -4.08 21.23 17.67
CA LYS A 236 -5.12 20.20 17.87
C LYS A 236 -5.93 20.03 16.59
N VAL A 237 -5.83 18.86 15.98
CA VAL A 237 -6.66 18.46 14.85
C VAL A 237 -7.73 17.51 15.39
N ASN A 238 -8.94 18.00 15.59
CA ASN A 238 -10.04 17.22 16.16
C ASN A 238 -10.71 16.26 15.16
N PRO A 239 -10.90 16.63 13.87
CA PRO A 239 -11.56 15.75 12.90
C PRO A 239 -10.79 14.45 12.65
N LEU A 240 -11.54 13.41 12.28
CA LEU A 240 -10.97 12.15 11.81
C LEU A 240 -10.66 12.27 10.32
N GLN A 241 -9.49 11.79 9.93
CA GLN A 241 -9.09 11.67 8.53
C GLN A 241 -9.52 10.32 7.99
N TRP A 242 -10.35 10.32 6.97
CA TRP A 242 -10.77 9.12 6.24
C TRP A 242 -9.99 9.01 4.94
N SER A 243 -9.68 7.78 4.56
CA SER A 243 -9.09 7.50 3.25
C SER A 243 -9.53 6.15 2.72
N VAL A 244 -9.45 6.00 1.40
CA VAL A 244 -9.60 4.72 0.70
C VAL A 244 -8.35 4.47 -0.12
N SER A 245 -7.99 3.21 -0.28
CA SER A 245 -6.77 2.83 -0.99
C SER A 245 -6.94 1.55 -1.78
N ALA A 246 -6.16 1.45 -2.86
CA ALA A 246 -6.01 0.24 -3.64
C ALA A 246 -4.53 0.04 -3.98
N ALA A 247 -4.07 -1.20 -3.96
CA ALA A 247 -2.67 -1.52 -4.22
C ALA A 247 -2.52 -2.89 -4.88
N ALA A 248 -1.39 -3.08 -5.55
CA ALA A 248 -0.91 -4.37 -6.01
C ALA A 248 0.32 -4.75 -5.20
N GLY A 249 0.34 -5.96 -4.66
CA GLY A 249 1.44 -6.41 -3.81
C GLY A 249 2.17 -7.61 -4.39
N ALA A 250 3.48 -7.62 -4.17
CA ALA A 250 4.35 -8.76 -4.42
C ALA A 250 5.04 -9.15 -3.12
N GLN A 251 5.04 -10.44 -2.81
CA GLN A 251 5.69 -10.99 -1.62
C GLN A 251 6.67 -12.09 -2.03
N VAL A 252 7.87 -12.05 -1.46
CA VAL A 252 8.90 -13.07 -1.57
C VAL A 252 8.96 -13.83 -0.24
N ASN A 253 8.76 -15.15 -0.27
CA ASN A 253 8.80 -15.99 0.91
C ASN A 253 10.20 -16.60 1.07
N PHE A 254 10.96 -16.15 2.07
CA PHE A 254 12.29 -16.72 2.38
C PHE A 254 12.19 -18.06 3.10
N THR A 255 11.18 -18.19 3.97
CA THR A 255 10.87 -19.42 4.69
C THR A 255 9.36 -19.67 4.66
N LYS A 256 8.94 -20.81 5.22
CA LYS A 256 7.51 -21.09 5.39
C LYS A 256 6.77 -20.03 6.22
N HIS A 257 7.49 -19.32 7.10
CA HIS A 257 6.89 -18.41 8.07
C HIS A 257 7.21 -16.94 7.79
N LEU A 258 8.28 -16.64 7.05
CA LEU A 258 8.76 -15.27 6.84
C LEU A 258 8.76 -14.89 5.36
N GLY A 259 8.12 -13.78 5.04
CA GLY A 259 8.13 -13.16 3.73
C GLY A 259 8.41 -11.65 3.80
N LEU A 260 9.03 -11.14 2.75
CA LEU A 260 9.17 -9.70 2.48
C LEU A 260 8.17 -9.33 1.42
N TYR A 261 7.46 -8.21 1.60
CA TYR A 261 6.53 -7.73 0.59
C TYR A 261 6.78 -6.26 0.23
N ALA A 262 6.38 -5.93 -0.99
CA ALA A 262 6.29 -4.56 -1.50
C ALA A 262 4.89 -4.35 -2.08
N GLU A 263 4.28 -3.23 -1.74
CA GLU A 263 2.89 -2.91 -2.08
C GLU A 263 2.81 -1.46 -2.61
N PRO A 264 3.11 -1.24 -3.91
CA PRO A 264 2.77 0.00 -4.57
C PRO A 264 1.25 0.15 -4.68
N GLY A 265 0.77 1.36 -4.43
CA GLY A 265 -0.66 1.63 -4.41
C GLY A 265 -1.00 3.10 -4.57
N ILE A 266 -2.27 3.36 -4.54
CA ILE A 266 -2.88 4.67 -4.59
C ILE A 266 -3.82 4.83 -3.40
N ALA A 267 -3.90 6.04 -2.87
CA ALA A 267 -4.81 6.38 -1.80
C ALA A 267 -5.50 7.70 -2.11
N TYR A 268 -6.77 7.80 -1.75
CA TYR A 268 -7.54 9.02 -1.79
C TYR A 268 -7.93 9.40 -0.37
N TYR A 269 -7.57 10.61 0.03
CA TYR A 269 -7.87 11.19 1.34
C TYR A 269 -9.06 12.13 1.21
N PHE A 270 -10.11 11.89 2.00
CA PHE A 270 -11.25 12.80 2.06
C PHE A 270 -10.90 14.05 2.86
N ASP A 271 -11.51 15.17 2.52
CA ASP A 271 -11.32 16.39 3.31
C ASP A 271 -11.84 16.19 4.74
N ASP A 272 -11.01 16.48 5.70
CA ASP A 272 -11.33 16.37 7.13
C ASP A 272 -12.01 17.63 7.70
N GLY A 273 -12.14 18.70 6.88
CA GLY A 273 -12.72 19.99 7.30
C GLY A 273 -11.87 20.74 8.33
N SER A 274 -10.64 20.30 8.62
CA SER A 274 -9.73 21.05 9.51
C SER A 274 -9.22 22.32 8.82
N GLN A 275 -8.73 23.28 9.58
CA GLN A 275 -8.13 24.50 9.02
C GLN A 275 -6.63 24.35 8.73
N ILE A 276 -6.08 23.17 9.02
CA ILE A 276 -4.63 22.91 8.92
C ILE A 276 -4.32 22.37 7.53
N GLU A 277 -3.42 23.05 6.84
CA GLU A 277 -2.96 22.62 5.52
C GLU A 277 -1.97 21.47 5.62
N THR A 278 -2.20 20.47 4.79
CA THR A 278 -1.35 19.27 4.71
C THR A 278 -1.24 18.81 3.27
N ILE A 279 -0.23 18.01 2.97
CA ILE A 279 -0.07 17.38 1.64
C ILE A 279 -1.30 16.57 1.21
N ARG A 280 -2.08 16.03 2.17
CA ARG A 280 -3.29 15.25 1.89
C ARG A 280 -4.46 16.10 1.40
N LYS A 281 -4.51 17.38 1.80
CA LYS A 281 -5.48 18.36 1.30
C LYS A 281 -5.07 18.94 -0.04
N GLU A 282 -3.80 19.29 -0.18
CA GLU A 282 -3.26 19.80 -1.44
C GLU A 282 -3.36 18.75 -2.56
N HIS A 283 -3.05 17.50 -2.23
CA HIS A 283 -3.11 16.36 -3.13
C HIS A 283 -3.92 15.23 -2.51
N PRO A 284 -5.26 15.24 -2.63
CA PRO A 284 -6.11 14.18 -2.08
C PRO A 284 -5.80 12.80 -2.65
N PHE A 285 -5.39 12.75 -3.91
CA PHE A 285 -4.97 11.52 -4.59
C PHE A 285 -3.45 11.35 -4.49
N ASN A 286 -3.01 10.35 -3.77
CA ASN A 286 -1.60 10.10 -3.52
C ASN A 286 -1.20 8.69 -3.97
N PHE A 287 -0.01 8.60 -4.56
CA PHE A 287 0.68 7.33 -4.72
C PHE A 287 1.35 6.97 -3.39
N ASN A 288 1.27 5.72 -2.97
CA ASN A 288 1.97 5.21 -1.80
C ASN A 288 2.79 3.97 -2.15
N LEU A 289 3.89 3.77 -1.42
CA LEU A 289 4.74 2.61 -1.55
C LEU A 289 5.00 2.06 -0.15
N GLN A 290 4.56 0.84 0.09
CA GLN A 290 4.70 0.17 1.38
C GLN A 290 5.60 -1.05 1.22
N PHE A 291 6.55 -1.21 2.13
CA PHE A 291 7.39 -2.39 2.26
C PHE A 291 7.17 -3.01 3.63
N GLY A 292 7.31 -4.32 3.74
CA GLY A 292 7.14 -4.92 5.05
C GLY A 292 7.59 -6.37 5.11
N LEU A 293 7.73 -6.81 6.36
CA LEU A 293 7.95 -8.21 6.71
C LEU A 293 6.62 -8.83 7.14
N ARG A 294 6.35 -10.04 6.73
CA ARG A 294 5.15 -10.79 7.10
C ARG A 294 5.54 -12.12 7.70
N PHE A 295 5.06 -12.36 8.91
CA PHE A 295 5.19 -13.62 9.63
C PHE A 295 3.87 -14.39 9.57
N SER A 296 3.88 -15.59 9.04
CA SER A 296 2.68 -16.43 8.84
C SER A 296 2.67 -17.58 9.84
N PHE A 297 1.52 -17.80 10.47
CA PHE A 297 1.28 -18.84 11.48
C PHE A 297 0.19 -19.79 11.01
N GLU A 298 0.22 -21.04 11.51
CA GLU A 298 -0.81 -22.06 11.28
C GLU A 298 -2.07 -21.81 12.11
#